data_de527b82ba3cb8bdd9bacc7a801646f4
#
_entry.id   de527b82ba3cb8bdd9bacc7a801646f4
#
_cell.length_a   1.000
_cell.length_b   1.000
_cell.length_c   1.000
_cell.angle_alpha   90.00
_cell.angle_beta   90.00
_cell.angle_gamma   90.00
#
_symmetry.space_group_name_H-M   'P 1'
#
loop_
_entity.id
_entity.type
_entity.pdbx_description
1 polymer ?
#
loop_
_entity_poly.entity_id
_entity_poly.type
_entity_poly.pdbx_seq_one_letter_code
_entity_poly.pdbx_strand_id
1 'polypeptide(L)'
;GSCVPFIVCLVLVLGSGKIGISMEMSMMIAFLIIAAWWLVMSLPLLKGYEQKFYVEKQKHAVKESFCRLGQTFGNIRKEKHIFMFLLAFFFYIDGVYTIIDMATAYGSALGLDSTGLLLALLVTQLVAFPCAILFGKLSGRMETCRLITVCIFAYLGIAIFAVFLKSQIQFWILAVLVGMFQGGIQALSRSYFTKIIPAEKSGEYFGLMDICGKGASFMGTTIVSLVSQITGNINAGVGMIAVLFVAGIILFRKSVSLCN
;
A
#
# COMPACT_ATOMS: atom_id res chain seq x y z
N GLY A 1 6.33 -11.14 6.06
CA GLY A 1 6.55 -12.41 5.38
C GLY A 1 7.21 -12.30 4.00
N SER A 2 7.15 -11.14 3.32
CA SER A 2 7.69 -10.97 1.94
C SER A 2 9.22 -10.77 1.88
N CYS A 3 9.88 -10.42 2.99
CA CYS A 3 11.32 -10.17 3.00
C CYS A 3 12.16 -11.40 2.57
N VAL A 4 11.80 -12.60 3.03
CA VAL A 4 12.57 -13.81 2.75
C VAL A 4 12.57 -14.15 1.25
N PRO A 5 11.41 -14.31 0.57
CA PRO A 5 11.41 -14.57 -0.85
C PRO A 5 12.02 -13.42 -1.66
N PHE A 6 11.86 -12.16 -1.22
CA PHE A 6 12.46 -11.01 -1.88
C PHE A 6 13.99 -11.08 -1.84
N ILE A 7 14.61 -11.39 -0.68
CA ILE A 7 16.06 -11.53 -0.55
C ILE A 7 16.57 -12.67 -1.45
N VAL A 8 15.90 -13.83 -1.43
CA VAL A 8 16.28 -14.97 -2.25
C VAL A 8 16.25 -14.63 -3.74
N CYS A 9 15.17 -13.99 -4.20
CA CYS A 9 15.04 -13.55 -5.60
C CYS A 9 16.09 -12.50 -5.97
N LEU A 10 16.36 -11.54 -5.08
CA LEU A 10 17.36 -10.50 -5.31
C LEU A 10 18.79 -11.09 -5.45
N VAL A 11 19.16 -12.01 -4.55
CA VAL A 11 20.46 -12.70 -4.61
C VAL A 11 20.58 -13.51 -5.90
N LEU A 12 19.51 -14.19 -6.32
CA LEU A 12 19.48 -14.96 -7.55
C LEU A 12 19.68 -14.06 -8.78
N VAL A 13 18.95 -12.95 -8.86
CA VAL A 13 18.99 -12.03 -10.01
C VAL A 13 20.32 -11.30 -10.09
N LEU A 14 20.82 -10.75 -8.97
CA LEU A 14 22.13 -10.05 -8.94
C LEU A 14 23.31 -11.01 -9.08
N GLY A 15 23.15 -12.26 -8.65
CA GLY A 15 24.16 -13.31 -8.76
C GLY A 15 24.15 -14.09 -10.07
N SER A 16 23.21 -13.84 -10.96
CA SER A 16 22.98 -14.62 -12.19
C SER A 16 24.23 -14.76 -13.07
N GLY A 17 24.98 -13.67 -13.26
CA GLY A 17 26.23 -13.67 -14.03
C GLY A 17 27.34 -14.50 -13.41
N LYS A 18 27.39 -14.65 -12.07
CA LYS A 18 28.39 -15.49 -11.38
C LYS A 18 28.03 -16.98 -11.42
N ILE A 19 26.74 -17.29 -11.49
CA ILE A 19 26.23 -18.66 -11.50
C ILE A 19 26.17 -19.20 -12.94
N GLY A 20 26.39 -18.36 -13.96
CA GLY A 20 26.33 -18.76 -15.38
C GLY A 20 24.91 -18.94 -15.90
N ILE A 21 23.91 -18.35 -15.25
CA ILE A 21 22.49 -18.42 -15.63
C ILE A 21 22.11 -17.11 -16.33
N SER A 22 21.34 -17.19 -17.43
CA SER A 22 20.84 -15.98 -18.10
C SER A 22 19.89 -15.18 -17.20
N MET A 23 19.79 -13.87 -17.41
CA MET A 23 18.89 -13.00 -16.67
C MET A 23 17.43 -13.46 -16.78
N GLU A 24 17.01 -13.90 -17.97
CA GLU A 24 15.66 -14.41 -18.21
C GLU A 24 15.36 -15.66 -17.40
N MET A 25 16.31 -16.61 -17.35
CA MET A 25 16.19 -17.82 -16.53
C MET A 25 16.13 -17.49 -15.04
N SER A 26 16.91 -16.52 -14.57
CA SER A 26 16.90 -16.07 -13.18
C SER A 26 15.57 -15.44 -12.79
N MET A 27 14.96 -14.65 -13.68
CA MET A 27 13.62 -14.10 -13.47
C MET A 27 12.55 -15.19 -13.43
N MET A 28 12.61 -16.17 -14.34
CA MET A 28 11.66 -17.29 -14.35
C MET A 28 11.74 -18.10 -13.05
N ILE A 29 12.94 -18.40 -12.56
CA ILE A 29 13.15 -19.09 -11.30
C ILE A 29 12.61 -18.24 -10.13
N ALA A 30 12.83 -16.92 -10.14
CA ALA A 30 12.31 -16.02 -9.12
C ALA A 30 10.76 -16.05 -9.05
N PHE A 31 10.07 -16.07 -10.19
CA PHE A 31 8.61 -16.22 -10.22
C PHE A 31 8.15 -17.56 -9.66
N LEU A 32 8.85 -18.66 -9.96
CA LEU A 32 8.55 -19.98 -9.40
C LEU A 32 8.76 -20.02 -7.88
N ILE A 33 9.82 -19.39 -7.37
CA ILE A 33 10.07 -19.28 -5.93
C ILE A 33 8.93 -18.51 -5.25
N ILE A 34 8.49 -17.40 -5.82
CA ILE A 34 7.38 -16.60 -5.29
C ILE A 34 6.09 -17.42 -5.28
N ALA A 35 5.77 -18.13 -6.37
CA ALA A 35 4.59 -18.98 -6.47
C ALA A 35 4.60 -20.11 -5.43
N ALA A 36 5.74 -20.80 -5.27
CA ALA A 36 5.91 -21.84 -4.26
C ALA A 36 5.79 -21.28 -2.84
N TRP A 37 6.38 -20.12 -2.58
CA TRP A 37 6.26 -19.44 -1.28
C TRP A 37 4.80 -19.13 -0.93
N TRP A 38 4.07 -18.54 -1.87
CA TRP A 38 2.65 -18.25 -1.69
C TRP A 38 1.83 -19.51 -1.42
N LEU A 39 2.05 -20.58 -2.17
CA LEU A 39 1.37 -21.85 -1.98
C LEU A 39 1.63 -22.40 -0.56
N VAL A 40 2.90 -22.52 -0.17
CA VAL A 40 3.28 -23.05 1.14
C VAL A 40 2.71 -22.23 2.30
N MET A 41 2.78 -20.89 2.20
CA MET A 41 2.25 -19.99 3.25
C MET A 41 0.72 -19.95 3.29
N SER A 42 0.02 -20.34 2.22
CA SER A 42 -1.45 -20.42 2.19
C SER A 42 -1.98 -21.74 2.79
N LEU A 43 -1.19 -22.82 2.82
CA LEU A 43 -1.63 -24.12 3.32
C LEU A 43 -2.13 -24.09 4.78
N PRO A 44 -1.45 -23.42 5.75
CA PRO A 44 -1.95 -23.32 7.12
C PRO A 44 -3.30 -22.61 7.21
N LEU A 45 -3.49 -21.57 6.40
CA LEU A 45 -4.75 -20.82 6.34
C LEU A 45 -5.89 -21.72 5.84
N LEU A 46 -5.66 -22.48 4.77
CA LEU A 46 -6.67 -23.37 4.19
C LEU A 46 -7.06 -24.51 5.15
N LYS A 47 -6.13 -24.97 6.02
CA LYS A 47 -6.39 -26.03 6.99
C LYS A 47 -7.03 -25.55 8.29
N GLY A 48 -6.76 -24.32 8.72
CA GLY A 48 -7.15 -23.80 10.04
C GLY A 48 -8.24 -22.73 10.03
N TYR A 49 -8.68 -22.29 8.85
CA TYR A 49 -9.67 -21.22 8.74
C TYR A 49 -11.10 -21.77 8.79
N GLU A 50 -11.86 -21.38 9.82
CA GLU A 50 -13.30 -21.59 9.92
C GLU A 50 -14.03 -20.28 9.68
N GLN A 51 -14.86 -20.23 8.64
CA GLN A 51 -15.67 -19.06 8.32
C GLN A 51 -16.89 -19.01 9.24
N LYS A 52 -16.93 -18.04 10.17
CA LYS A 52 -18.04 -17.85 11.11
C LYS A 52 -19.27 -17.20 10.49
N PHE A 53 -19.07 -16.27 9.58
CA PHE A 53 -20.14 -15.58 8.86
C PHE A 53 -20.09 -15.97 7.40
N TYR A 54 -21.11 -16.66 6.92
CA TYR A 54 -21.22 -17.07 5.52
C TYR A 54 -22.61 -16.76 4.98
N VAL A 55 -22.68 -16.62 3.67
CA VAL A 55 -23.91 -16.43 2.95
C VAL A 55 -24.27 -17.75 2.27
N GLU A 56 -25.54 -18.14 2.35
CA GLU A 56 -26.04 -19.36 1.71
C GLU A 56 -25.79 -19.34 0.19
N LYS A 57 -25.50 -20.53 -0.36
CA LYS A 57 -25.18 -20.70 -1.78
C LYS A 57 -26.39 -20.33 -2.63
N GLN A 58 -26.24 -19.34 -3.50
CA GLN A 58 -27.32 -18.86 -4.37
C GLN A 58 -27.02 -19.19 -5.83
N LYS A 59 -28.09 -19.36 -6.64
CA LYS A 59 -28.00 -19.79 -8.05
C LYS A 59 -27.24 -18.78 -8.95
N HIS A 60 -27.17 -17.50 -8.59
CA HIS A 60 -26.52 -16.43 -9.34
C HIS A 60 -25.49 -15.66 -8.50
N ALA A 61 -24.58 -16.37 -7.85
CA ALA A 61 -23.62 -15.84 -6.88
C ALA A 61 -22.88 -14.56 -7.36
N VAL A 62 -22.44 -14.50 -8.61
CA VAL A 62 -21.69 -13.35 -9.15
C VAL A 62 -22.57 -12.11 -9.25
N LYS A 63 -23.75 -12.22 -9.87
CA LYS A 63 -24.70 -11.09 -10.04
C LYS A 63 -25.15 -10.55 -8.68
N GLU A 64 -25.42 -11.44 -7.74
CA GLU A 64 -25.82 -11.07 -6.38
C GLU A 64 -24.70 -10.43 -5.58
N SER A 65 -23.45 -10.89 -5.74
CA SER A 65 -22.29 -10.24 -5.12
C SER A 65 -22.15 -8.79 -5.58
N PHE A 66 -22.29 -8.51 -6.88
CA PHE A 66 -22.29 -7.14 -7.39
C PHE A 66 -23.49 -6.31 -6.88
N CYS A 67 -24.69 -6.91 -6.80
CA CYS A 67 -25.85 -6.24 -6.27
C CYS A 67 -25.69 -5.88 -4.79
N ARG A 68 -25.14 -6.80 -3.99
CA ARG A 68 -24.80 -6.57 -2.57
C ARG A 68 -23.75 -5.48 -2.39
N LEU A 69 -22.68 -5.50 -3.19
CA LEU A 69 -21.67 -4.43 -3.17
C LEU A 69 -22.29 -3.07 -3.46
N GLY A 70 -23.20 -3.00 -4.44
CA GLY A 70 -23.95 -1.78 -4.73
C GLY A 70 -24.85 -1.33 -3.57
N GLN A 71 -25.54 -2.26 -2.91
CA GLN A 71 -26.36 -1.98 -1.72
C GLN A 71 -25.50 -1.54 -0.53
N THR A 72 -24.36 -2.22 -0.31
CA THR A 72 -23.39 -1.86 0.76
C THR A 72 -22.81 -0.48 0.52
N PHE A 73 -22.47 -0.13 -0.73
CA PHE A 73 -22.03 1.21 -1.08
C PHE A 73 -23.12 2.26 -0.80
N GLY A 74 -24.38 1.97 -1.15
CA GLY A 74 -25.53 2.82 -0.82
C GLY A 74 -25.73 3.00 0.69
N ASN A 75 -25.52 1.95 1.49
CA ASN A 75 -25.62 2.00 2.95
C ASN A 75 -24.46 2.81 3.57
N ILE A 76 -23.22 2.57 3.11
CA ILE A 76 -22.04 3.32 3.56
C ILE A 76 -22.20 4.80 3.27
N ARG A 77 -22.81 5.19 2.14
CA ARG A 77 -23.07 6.60 1.81
C ARG A 77 -24.01 7.28 2.81
N LYS A 78 -24.89 6.52 3.48
CA LYS A 78 -25.76 7.02 4.55
C LYS A 78 -24.99 7.21 5.87
N GLU A 79 -24.00 6.39 6.13
CA GLU A 79 -23.11 6.46 7.29
C GLU A 79 -21.93 7.40 7.01
N LYS A 80 -22.15 8.68 7.20
CA LYS A 80 -21.22 9.76 6.80
C LYS A 80 -19.79 9.56 7.29
N HIS A 81 -19.58 9.03 8.51
CA HIS A 81 -18.25 8.81 9.07
C HIS A 81 -17.48 7.70 8.34
N ILE A 82 -18.14 6.56 8.02
CA ILE A 82 -17.51 5.45 7.26
C ILE A 82 -17.22 5.89 5.83
N PHE A 83 -18.18 6.59 5.20
CA PHE A 83 -17.98 7.11 3.84
C PHE A 83 -16.81 8.08 3.76
N MET A 84 -16.72 9.03 4.71
CA MET A 84 -15.61 9.99 4.77
C MET A 84 -14.27 9.30 5.05
N PHE A 85 -14.26 8.25 5.88
CA PHE A 85 -13.05 7.46 6.10
C PHE A 85 -12.59 6.77 4.81
N LEU A 86 -13.48 6.08 4.10
CA LEU A 86 -13.13 5.40 2.84
C LEU A 86 -12.64 6.39 1.78
N LEU A 87 -13.25 7.57 1.70
CA LEU A 87 -12.79 8.62 0.80
C LEU A 87 -11.41 9.16 1.19
N ALA A 88 -11.17 9.39 2.49
CA ALA A 88 -9.85 9.76 3.00
C ALA A 88 -8.81 8.66 2.71
N PHE A 89 -9.18 7.40 3.00
CA PHE A 89 -8.37 6.23 2.73
C PHE A 89 -7.97 6.16 1.25
N PHE A 90 -8.92 6.34 0.35
CA PHE A 90 -8.68 6.36 -1.08
C PHE A 90 -7.57 7.35 -1.46
N PHE A 91 -7.65 8.60 -0.98
CA PHE A 91 -6.64 9.61 -1.33
C PHE A 91 -5.27 9.36 -0.70
N TYR A 92 -5.20 9.07 0.60
CA TYR A 92 -3.87 8.92 1.21
C TYR A 92 -3.20 7.59 0.87
N ILE A 93 -3.98 6.50 0.66
CA ILE A 93 -3.41 5.21 0.27
C ILE A 93 -2.96 5.23 -1.20
N ASP A 94 -3.64 6.02 -2.05
CA ASP A 94 -3.21 6.31 -3.41
C ASP A 94 -1.80 6.91 -3.42
N GLY A 95 -1.58 7.96 -2.63
CA GLY A 95 -0.25 8.55 -2.47
C GLY A 95 0.79 7.54 -1.99
N VAL A 96 0.45 6.70 -1.01
CA VAL A 96 1.35 5.66 -0.47
C VAL A 96 1.72 4.64 -1.55
N TYR A 97 0.75 4.07 -2.25
CA TYR A 97 0.99 3.07 -3.29
C TYR A 97 1.73 3.67 -4.48
N THR A 98 1.38 4.89 -4.90
CA THR A 98 2.07 5.58 -5.98
C THR A 98 3.55 5.79 -5.68
N ILE A 99 3.91 6.19 -4.44
CA ILE A 99 5.32 6.31 -4.02
C ILE A 99 6.03 4.96 -4.13
N ILE A 100 5.40 3.88 -3.69
CA ILE A 100 5.99 2.54 -3.69
C ILE A 100 6.16 2.02 -5.13
N ASP A 101 5.09 2.10 -5.93
CA ASP A 101 5.03 1.51 -7.27
C ASP A 101 5.92 2.28 -8.26
N MET A 102 6.04 3.59 -8.10
CA MET A 102 6.83 4.44 -8.99
C MET A 102 8.27 4.71 -8.51
N ALA A 103 8.65 4.26 -7.32
CA ALA A 103 9.97 4.57 -6.73
C ALA A 103 11.14 4.23 -7.66
N THR A 104 11.16 3.01 -8.22
CA THR A 104 12.22 2.56 -9.13
C THR A 104 12.17 3.27 -10.47
N ALA A 105 10.98 3.47 -11.04
CA ALA A 105 10.82 4.22 -12.29
C ALA A 105 11.29 5.67 -12.14
N TYR A 106 10.94 6.30 -11.03
CA TYR A 106 11.38 7.66 -10.70
C TYR A 106 12.90 7.74 -10.51
N GLY A 107 13.50 6.82 -9.72
CA GLY A 107 14.94 6.76 -9.55
C GLY A 107 15.71 6.52 -10.86
N SER A 108 15.20 5.63 -11.73
CA SER A 108 15.78 5.38 -13.05
C SER A 108 15.67 6.60 -13.97
N ALA A 109 14.56 7.34 -13.92
CA ALA A 109 14.38 8.58 -14.70
C ALA A 109 15.32 9.70 -14.25
N LEU A 110 15.78 9.67 -12.99
CA LEU A 110 16.81 10.59 -12.48
C LEU A 110 18.25 10.10 -12.78
N GLY A 111 18.40 8.98 -13.50
CA GLY A 111 19.71 8.42 -13.85
C GLY A 111 20.44 7.74 -12.69
N LEU A 112 19.73 7.32 -11.63
CA LEU A 112 20.33 6.61 -10.51
C LEU A 112 20.67 5.17 -10.87
N ASP A 113 21.69 4.60 -10.18
CA ASP A 113 22.13 3.23 -10.41
C ASP A 113 21.05 2.20 -10.08
N SER A 114 20.76 1.32 -11.05
CA SER A 114 19.72 0.30 -10.93
C SER A 114 19.94 -0.68 -9.78
N THR A 115 21.21 -1.08 -9.54
CA THR A 115 21.56 -1.97 -8.42
C THR A 115 21.29 -1.27 -7.09
N GLY A 116 21.66 0.01 -6.99
CA GLY A 116 21.37 0.84 -5.82
C GLY A 116 19.89 1.03 -5.57
N LEU A 117 19.06 1.13 -6.61
CA LEU A 117 17.59 1.19 -6.50
C LEU A 117 17.00 -0.12 -5.92
N LEU A 118 17.45 -1.27 -6.43
CA LEU A 118 17.00 -2.59 -5.95
C LEU A 118 17.40 -2.82 -4.48
N LEU A 119 18.63 -2.43 -4.11
CA LEU A 119 19.09 -2.53 -2.72
C LEU A 119 18.30 -1.58 -1.80
N ALA A 120 17.92 -0.39 -2.27
CA ALA A 120 17.09 0.54 -1.51
C ALA A 120 15.69 -0.06 -1.24
N LEU A 121 15.09 -0.78 -2.21
CA LEU A 121 13.84 -1.52 -1.97
C LEU A 121 14.02 -2.61 -0.90
N LEU A 122 15.15 -3.31 -0.88
CA LEU A 122 15.45 -4.28 0.17
C LEU A 122 15.51 -3.60 1.55
N VAL A 123 16.20 -2.46 1.64
CA VAL A 123 16.28 -1.66 2.88
C VAL A 123 14.89 -1.23 3.33
N THR A 124 14.03 -0.78 2.41
CA THR A 124 12.63 -0.44 2.72
C THR A 124 11.91 -1.60 3.41
N GLN A 125 12.03 -2.82 2.88
CA GLN A 125 11.40 -4.02 3.45
C GLN A 125 11.97 -4.40 4.82
N LEU A 126 13.29 -4.31 4.98
CA LEU A 126 13.96 -4.61 6.26
C LEU A 126 13.56 -3.63 7.36
N VAL A 127 13.42 -2.35 7.02
CA VAL A 127 12.97 -1.31 7.97
C VAL A 127 11.47 -1.43 8.26
N ALA A 128 10.65 -1.77 7.26
CA ALA A 128 9.20 -1.88 7.41
C ALA A 128 8.80 -2.95 8.44
N PHE A 129 9.54 -4.04 8.54
CA PHE A 129 9.21 -5.15 9.45
C PHE A 129 9.24 -4.74 10.93
N PRO A 130 10.36 -4.24 11.51
CA PRO A 130 10.41 -3.81 12.91
C PRO A 130 9.49 -2.61 13.17
N CYS A 131 9.36 -1.68 12.22
CA CYS A 131 8.47 -0.54 12.37
C CYS A 131 6.99 -0.94 12.40
N ALA A 132 6.56 -1.94 11.62
CA ALA A 132 5.20 -2.47 11.69
C ALA A 132 4.88 -3.05 13.08
N ILE A 133 5.82 -3.76 13.70
CA ILE A 133 5.69 -4.28 15.06
C ILE A 133 5.59 -3.11 16.07
N LEU A 134 6.44 -2.10 15.90
CA LEU A 134 6.42 -0.90 16.75
C LEU A 134 5.06 -0.20 16.69
N PHE A 135 4.54 0.06 15.49
CA PHE A 135 3.21 0.65 15.31
C PHE A 135 2.08 -0.22 15.89
N GLY A 136 2.20 -1.55 15.76
CA GLY A 136 1.27 -2.48 16.39
C GLY A 136 1.25 -2.36 17.92
N LYS A 137 2.41 -2.27 18.56
CA LYS A 137 2.52 -2.03 20.01
C LYS A 137 2.03 -0.62 20.41
N LEU A 138 2.32 0.37 19.59
CA LEU A 138 1.95 1.77 19.85
C LEU A 138 0.42 1.96 19.76
N SER A 139 -0.26 1.23 18.86
CA SER A 139 -1.72 1.27 18.72
C SER A 139 -2.47 0.71 19.94
N GLY A 140 -1.80 -0.05 20.79
CA GLY A 140 -2.33 -0.47 22.10
C GLY A 140 -2.23 0.60 23.21
N ARG A 141 -1.42 1.65 22.99
CA ARG A 141 -1.19 2.74 23.98
C ARG A 141 -1.71 4.09 23.54
N MET A 142 -1.87 4.31 22.25
CA MET A 142 -2.29 5.56 21.64
C MET A 142 -3.52 5.36 20.76
N GLU A 143 -4.32 6.41 20.61
CA GLU A 143 -5.46 6.39 19.70
C GLU A 143 -5.03 6.12 18.26
N THR A 144 -5.64 5.13 17.64
CA THR A 144 -5.34 4.71 16.26
C THR A 144 -5.46 5.89 15.28
N CYS A 145 -6.44 6.80 15.50
CA CYS A 145 -6.62 7.99 14.66
C CYS A 145 -5.42 8.94 14.68
N ARG A 146 -4.81 9.14 15.85
CA ARG A 146 -3.62 9.98 15.98
C ARG A 146 -2.44 9.36 15.24
N LEU A 147 -2.24 8.05 15.38
CA LEU A 147 -1.16 7.34 14.69
C LEU A 147 -1.32 7.38 13.16
N ILE A 148 -2.54 7.20 12.64
CA ILE A 148 -2.82 7.34 11.20
C ILE A 148 -2.51 8.76 10.75
N THR A 149 -2.92 9.78 11.51
CA THR A 149 -2.65 11.19 11.18
C THR A 149 -1.14 11.45 11.11
N VAL A 150 -0.36 10.95 12.07
CA VAL A 150 1.12 11.07 12.06
C VAL A 150 1.70 10.41 10.82
N CYS A 151 1.23 9.21 10.45
CA CYS A 151 1.69 8.52 9.25
C CYS A 151 1.38 9.31 7.96
N ILE A 152 0.17 9.91 7.84
CA ILE A 152 -0.17 10.69 6.65
C ILE A 152 0.69 11.96 6.56
N PHE A 153 0.95 12.65 7.68
CA PHE A 153 1.86 13.81 7.69
C PHE A 153 3.30 13.42 7.36
N ALA A 154 3.78 12.26 7.86
CA ALA A 154 5.09 11.75 7.50
C ALA A 154 5.20 11.47 5.99
N TYR A 155 4.18 10.84 5.39
CA TYR A 155 4.13 10.62 3.95
C TYR A 155 4.02 11.91 3.13
N LEU A 156 3.32 12.92 3.62
CA LEU A 156 3.33 14.25 3.00
C LEU A 156 4.75 14.83 2.97
N GLY A 157 5.48 14.73 4.09
CA GLY A 157 6.89 15.14 4.16
C GLY A 157 7.79 14.33 3.22
N ILE A 158 7.57 13.02 3.11
CA ILE A 158 8.27 12.13 2.17
C ILE A 158 8.00 12.56 0.72
N ALA A 159 6.75 12.86 0.36
CA ALA A 159 6.38 13.32 -0.98
C ALA A 159 7.04 14.66 -1.34
N ILE A 160 7.08 15.59 -0.40
CA ILE A 160 7.76 16.88 -0.58
C ILE A 160 9.27 16.66 -0.73
N PHE A 161 9.89 15.81 0.10
CA PHE A 161 11.31 15.48 0.00
C PHE A 161 11.65 14.83 -1.35
N ALA A 162 10.78 13.96 -1.85
CA ALA A 162 10.96 13.28 -3.13
C ALA A 162 11.07 14.26 -4.32
N VAL A 163 10.34 15.38 -4.29
CA VAL A 163 10.42 16.41 -5.36
C VAL A 163 11.83 17.00 -5.50
N PHE A 164 12.59 17.09 -4.41
CA PHE A 164 13.95 17.65 -4.38
C PHE A 164 15.05 16.57 -4.51
N LEU A 165 14.71 15.34 -4.81
CA LEU A 165 15.64 14.24 -4.91
C LEU A 165 16.54 14.36 -6.14
N LYS A 166 17.88 14.29 -5.92
CA LYS A 166 18.90 14.44 -6.97
C LYS A 166 20.03 13.41 -6.85
N SER A 167 20.14 12.70 -5.73
CA SER A 167 21.28 11.81 -5.47
C SER A 167 20.84 10.44 -4.97
N GLN A 168 21.70 9.44 -5.20
CA GLN A 168 21.50 8.07 -4.72
C GLN A 168 21.35 8.00 -3.19
N ILE A 169 22.12 8.81 -2.44
CA ILE A 169 22.02 8.86 -0.97
C ILE A 169 20.66 9.36 -0.51
N GLN A 170 20.15 10.41 -1.16
CA GLN A 170 18.80 10.93 -0.86
C GLN A 170 17.72 9.87 -1.15
N PHE A 171 17.89 9.07 -2.21
CA PHE A 171 16.99 7.96 -2.51
C PHE A 171 17.01 6.88 -1.41
N TRP A 172 18.17 6.55 -0.85
CA TRP A 172 18.30 5.62 0.27
C TRP A 172 17.63 6.17 1.55
N ILE A 173 17.78 7.46 1.84
CA ILE A 173 17.08 8.12 2.95
C ILE A 173 15.56 8.03 2.73
N LEU A 174 15.10 8.32 1.50
CA LEU A 174 13.69 8.18 1.14
C LEU A 174 13.18 6.75 1.37
N ALA A 175 13.93 5.75 0.95
CA ALA A 175 13.61 4.34 1.12
C ALA A 175 13.44 3.95 2.60
N VAL A 176 14.33 4.43 3.48
CA VAL A 176 14.22 4.22 4.93
C VAL A 176 12.97 4.89 5.48
N LEU A 177 12.71 6.15 5.13
CA LEU A 177 11.52 6.89 5.59
C LEU A 177 10.22 6.20 5.13
N VAL A 178 10.14 5.78 3.86
CA VAL A 178 8.99 5.01 3.35
C VAL A 178 8.82 3.71 4.15
N GLY A 179 9.90 2.96 4.36
CA GLY A 179 9.88 1.71 5.13
C GLY A 179 9.37 1.91 6.57
N MET A 180 9.74 2.99 7.22
CA MET A 180 9.29 3.28 8.59
C MET A 180 7.78 3.37 8.72
N PHE A 181 7.09 3.97 7.76
CA PHE A 181 5.65 4.25 7.87
C PHE A 181 4.76 3.32 7.04
N GLN A 182 5.29 2.61 6.05
CA GLN A 182 4.55 1.76 5.11
C GLN A 182 3.70 0.69 5.81
N GLY A 183 4.32 -0.11 6.68
CA GLY A 183 3.62 -1.16 7.41
C GLY A 183 2.63 -0.59 8.42
N GLY A 184 2.99 0.52 9.08
CA GLY A 184 2.18 1.20 10.08
C GLY A 184 0.88 1.72 9.48
N ILE A 185 0.94 2.52 8.42
CA ILE A 185 -0.25 3.18 7.85
C ILE A 185 -1.27 2.15 7.32
N GLN A 186 -0.81 1.07 6.68
CA GLN A 186 -1.69 0.02 6.16
C GLN A 186 -2.36 -0.77 7.29
N ALA A 187 -1.60 -1.21 8.29
CA ALA A 187 -2.11 -1.99 9.42
C ALA A 187 -3.07 -1.16 10.29
N LEU A 188 -2.70 0.09 10.60
CA LEU A 188 -3.52 0.99 11.40
C LEU A 188 -4.84 1.35 10.71
N SER A 189 -4.82 1.59 9.39
CA SER A 189 -6.03 1.90 8.62
C SER A 189 -7.01 0.73 8.64
N ARG A 190 -6.54 -0.49 8.44
CA ARG A 190 -7.38 -1.71 8.53
C ARG A 190 -7.89 -1.92 9.95
N SER A 191 -7.05 -1.74 10.97
CA SER A 191 -7.45 -1.85 12.38
C SER A 191 -8.48 -0.80 12.78
N TYR A 192 -8.34 0.44 12.32
CA TYR A 192 -9.33 1.48 12.56
C TYR A 192 -10.67 1.16 11.86
N PHE A 193 -10.60 0.73 10.61
CA PHE A 193 -11.78 0.37 9.85
C PHE A 193 -12.59 -0.75 10.50
N THR A 194 -11.92 -1.79 11.02
CA THR A 194 -12.58 -2.87 11.79
C THR A 194 -13.39 -2.36 12.97
N LYS A 195 -12.96 -1.26 13.60
CA LYS A 195 -13.63 -0.70 14.79
C LYS A 195 -14.89 0.10 14.46
N ILE A 196 -15.01 0.61 13.23
CA ILE A 196 -16.12 1.49 12.82
C ILE A 196 -17.17 0.80 11.96
N ILE A 197 -16.93 -0.44 11.52
CA ILE A 197 -17.86 -1.22 10.69
C ILE A 197 -18.60 -2.28 11.50
N PRO A 198 -19.83 -2.67 11.09
CA PRO A 198 -20.54 -3.78 11.70
C PRO A 198 -19.85 -5.11 11.41
N ALA A 199 -19.67 -5.94 12.46
CA ALA A 199 -18.91 -7.19 12.38
C ALA A 199 -19.55 -8.21 11.40
N GLU A 200 -20.88 -8.26 11.33
CA GLU A 200 -21.64 -9.21 10.50
C GLU A 200 -21.44 -8.95 8.99
N LYS A 201 -21.12 -7.70 8.60
CA LYS A 201 -20.92 -7.27 7.22
C LYS A 201 -19.46 -6.97 6.89
N SER A 202 -18.53 -7.35 7.78
CA SER A 202 -17.10 -7.03 7.65
C SER A 202 -16.53 -7.43 6.28
N GLY A 203 -16.88 -8.59 5.73
CA GLY A 203 -16.40 -9.06 4.43
C GLY A 203 -16.78 -8.11 3.27
N GLU A 204 -18.01 -7.59 3.25
CA GLU A 204 -18.49 -6.66 2.22
C GLU A 204 -17.77 -5.29 2.32
N TYR A 205 -17.63 -4.78 3.55
CA TYR A 205 -16.97 -3.50 3.82
C TYR A 205 -15.47 -3.55 3.51
N PHE A 206 -14.77 -4.63 3.89
CA PHE A 206 -13.36 -4.82 3.51
C PHE A 206 -13.19 -5.02 2.01
N GLY A 207 -14.13 -5.69 1.34
CA GLY A 207 -14.15 -5.80 -0.11
C GLY A 207 -14.18 -4.42 -0.79
N LEU A 208 -15.02 -3.49 -0.30
CA LEU A 208 -15.06 -2.11 -0.80
C LEU A 208 -13.77 -1.34 -0.47
N MET A 209 -13.22 -1.51 0.73
CA MET A 209 -11.94 -0.90 1.11
C MET A 209 -10.79 -1.37 0.18
N ASP A 210 -10.76 -2.66 -0.17
CA ASP A 210 -9.75 -3.21 -1.09
C ASP A 210 -9.96 -2.71 -2.53
N ILE A 211 -11.21 -2.57 -2.99
CA ILE A 211 -11.53 -1.93 -4.29
C ILE A 211 -11.05 -0.48 -4.30
N CYS A 212 -11.31 0.28 -3.23
CA CYS A 212 -10.82 1.65 -3.09
C CYS A 212 -9.28 1.69 -3.14
N GLY A 213 -8.59 0.82 -2.40
CA GLY A 213 -7.13 0.78 -2.38
C GLY A 213 -6.51 0.45 -3.75
N LYS A 214 -7.05 -0.53 -4.46
CA LYS A 214 -6.56 -0.89 -5.79
C LYS A 214 -6.91 0.14 -6.86
N GLY A 215 -8.12 0.73 -6.78
CA GLY A 215 -8.52 1.81 -7.67
C GLY A 215 -7.70 3.08 -7.46
N ALA A 216 -7.32 3.34 -6.21
CA ALA A 216 -6.45 4.43 -5.82
C ALA A 216 -5.08 4.32 -6.52
N SER A 217 -4.38 3.19 -6.38
CA SER A 217 -3.06 3.00 -7.01
C SER A 217 -3.03 3.30 -8.52
N PHE A 218 -4.10 2.96 -9.23
CA PHE A 218 -4.25 3.31 -10.64
C PHE A 218 -4.38 4.82 -10.87
N MET A 219 -5.12 5.53 -10.02
CA MET A 219 -5.36 6.97 -10.19
C MET A 219 -4.07 7.77 -9.97
N GLY A 220 -3.34 7.52 -8.90
CA GLY A 220 -2.13 8.26 -8.57
C GLY A 220 -1.01 8.07 -9.59
N THR A 221 -0.76 6.83 -10.01
CA THR A 221 0.23 6.55 -11.07
C THR A 221 -0.15 7.20 -12.38
N THR A 222 -1.44 7.23 -12.74
CA THR A 222 -1.94 7.91 -13.94
C THR A 222 -1.75 9.42 -13.84
N ILE A 223 -2.09 10.04 -12.70
CA ILE A 223 -1.90 11.49 -12.48
C ILE A 223 -0.43 11.87 -12.60
N VAL A 224 0.47 11.15 -11.92
CA VAL A 224 1.91 11.39 -11.98
C VAL A 224 2.42 11.28 -13.41
N SER A 225 2.03 10.25 -14.14
CA SER A 225 2.45 10.02 -15.53
C SER A 225 1.95 11.12 -16.46
N LEU A 226 0.67 11.51 -16.38
CA LEU A 226 0.08 12.58 -17.21
C LEU A 226 0.73 13.93 -16.94
N VAL A 227 0.88 14.30 -15.65
CA VAL A 227 1.52 15.59 -15.30
C VAL A 227 2.97 15.61 -15.74
N SER A 228 3.70 14.50 -15.57
CA SER A 228 5.10 14.40 -16.04
C SER A 228 5.21 14.54 -17.56
N GLN A 229 4.27 13.97 -18.34
CA GLN A 229 4.24 14.10 -19.78
C GLN A 229 3.90 15.52 -20.24
N ILE A 230 2.91 16.15 -19.62
CA ILE A 230 2.47 17.52 -19.99
C ILE A 230 3.52 18.54 -19.63
N THR A 231 4.17 18.42 -18.48
CA THR A 231 5.16 19.39 -17.99
C THR A 231 6.58 19.13 -18.48
N GLY A 232 6.85 17.92 -19.03
CA GLY A 232 8.20 17.46 -19.34
C GLY A 232 9.09 17.26 -18.11
N ASN A 233 8.51 17.29 -16.89
CA ASN A 233 9.25 17.24 -15.63
C ASN A 233 8.64 16.21 -14.68
N ILE A 234 9.37 15.14 -14.42
CA ILE A 234 8.91 14.05 -13.53
C ILE A 234 8.70 14.53 -12.09
N ASN A 235 9.48 15.53 -11.63
CA ASN A 235 9.33 16.08 -10.28
C ASN A 235 7.99 16.81 -10.10
N ALA A 236 7.46 17.43 -11.17
CA ALA A 236 6.13 18.02 -11.12
C ALA A 236 5.04 16.95 -10.93
N GLY A 237 5.16 15.81 -11.62
CA GLY A 237 4.27 14.66 -11.42
C GLY A 237 4.32 14.15 -9.98
N VAL A 238 5.53 13.93 -9.45
CA VAL A 238 5.74 13.49 -8.05
C VAL A 238 5.16 14.50 -7.06
N GLY A 239 5.25 15.80 -7.34
CA GLY A 239 4.66 16.86 -6.52
C GLY A 239 3.13 16.73 -6.36
N MET A 240 2.42 16.16 -7.35
CA MET A 240 0.97 15.94 -7.25
C MET A 240 0.60 14.92 -6.16
N ILE A 241 1.51 14.03 -5.78
CA ILE A 241 1.30 13.08 -4.68
C ILE A 241 1.08 13.84 -3.35
N ALA A 242 1.76 14.97 -3.15
CA ALA A 242 1.56 15.80 -1.95
C ALA A 242 0.12 16.33 -1.86
N VAL A 243 -0.51 16.66 -3.00
CA VAL A 243 -1.91 17.10 -3.05
C VAL A 243 -2.85 15.98 -2.60
N LEU A 244 -2.58 14.72 -2.97
CA LEU A 244 -3.35 13.57 -2.53
C LEU A 244 -3.29 13.41 -1.01
N PHE A 245 -2.11 13.56 -0.41
CA PHE A 245 -1.97 13.52 1.06
C PHE A 245 -2.69 14.65 1.76
N VAL A 246 -2.63 15.87 1.23
CA VAL A 246 -3.36 17.03 1.78
C VAL A 246 -4.87 16.76 1.76
N ALA A 247 -5.41 16.29 0.63
CA ALA A 247 -6.82 15.91 0.52
C ALA A 247 -7.16 14.78 1.53
N GLY A 248 -6.31 13.76 1.63
CA GLY A 248 -6.44 12.66 2.60
C GLY A 248 -6.48 13.16 4.05
N ILE A 249 -5.61 14.08 4.45
CA ILE A 249 -5.58 14.67 5.80
C ILE A 249 -6.89 15.41 6.11
N ILE A 250 -7.36 16.26 5.20
CA ILE A 250 -8.58 17.06 5.39
C ILE A 250 -9.79 16.13 5.57
N LEU A 251 -9.93 15.14 4.68
CA LEU A 251 -11.04 14.19 4.72
C LEU A 251 -10.96 13.27 5.94
N PHE A 252 -9.78 12.83 6.33
CA PHE A 252 -9.59 11.99 7.51
C PHE A 252 -9.96 12.73 8.80
N ARG A 253 -9.50 13.97 8.96
CA ARG A 253 -9.88 14.82 10.10
C ARG A 253 -11.39 15.02 10.17
N LYS A 254 -12.05 15.25 9.01
CA LYS A 254 -13.50 15.37 8.93
C LYS A 254 -14.21 14.06 9.33
N SER A 255 -13.68 12.90 8.91
CA SER A 255 -14.22 11.60 9.32
C SER A 255 -14.15 11.41 10.83
N VAL A 256 -13.00 11.72 11.46
CA VAL A 256 -12.82 11.60 12.91
C VAL A 256 -13.75 12.56 13.68
N SER A 257 -13.94 13.79 13.20
CA SER A 257 -14.86 14.74 13.83
C SER A 257 -16.34 14.36 13.75
N LEU A 258 -16.72 13.48 12.84
CA LEU A 258 -18.08 12.93 12.72
C LEU A 258 -18.31 11.71 13.63
N CYS A 259 -17.24 11.14 14.20
CA CYS A 259 -17.27 9.98 15.09
C CYS A 259 -17.35 10.39 16.56
N ASN A 260 -16.89 11.64 16.89
CA ASN A 260 -16.97 12.27 18.21
C ASN A 260 -18.25 13.10 18.31
#